data_82d4b8446aa422a6e075aa07a67b2115
#
_entry.id   82d4b8446aa422a6e075aa07a67b2115
#
_cell.length_a   1.000
_cell.length_b   1.000
_cell.length_c   1.000
_cell.angle_alpha   90.00
_cell.angle_beta   90.00
_cell.angle_gamma   90.00
#
_symmetry.space_group_name_H-M   'P 1'
#
loop_
_entity.id
_entity.type
_entity.pdbx_description
1 polymer ?
#
loop_
_entity_poly.entity_id
_entity_poly.type
_entity_poly.pdbx_seq_one_letter_code
_entity_poly.pdbx_strand_id
1 'polypeptide(L)'
;MSPPNTGESGLDSSAVTFTATDTRFGAGVSKTVGDLLEREGITNPLVVTDEGIEAAGLLEPLVAELAGDVSIQYATTEPSTTDFESVSNEEFDGVVALGGGSVVDTAKVRSILLAHGGDASDYLGVDAVPGSVAPLVAIPTTSGTGSQATQTAVLTHDGVKRGISDESLRPDYALVDPELTADLPPRQTARSGFDAFVHALESLTARDHRWIESRPITYQGANPASRGLAREALFQVHGALERATFDGDDRDAREAMSVGSHLAGTAFSISGLGIVHALASTLGGLTDDPHGACLAASIVAGLTYNLPVRQEAYADIARSLEVATVEATDDEAAQALVDECDRLRRSLNLPTSMRALGLERSDVDTIVENTLLQERRLPTNPRGAGDDLREHLLAVEFDD
;
A
#
# COMPACT_ATOMS: atom_id res chain seq x y z
N MET A 1 6.13 -37.42 -1.55
CA MET A 1 5.89 -36.25 -0.73
C MET A 1 4.40 -36.23 -0.40
N SER A 2 4.03 -36.27 0.86
CA SER A 2 2.62 -36.20 1.27
C SER A 2 2.08 -34.81 0.88
N PRO A 3 0.81 -34.68 0.44
CA PRO A 3 0.23 -33.40 0.14
C PRO A 3 0.22 -32.52 1.42
N PRO A 4 0.42 -31.20 1.30
CA PRO A 4 0.35 -30.32 2.45
C PRO A 4 -1.04 -30.37 3.07
N ASN A 5 -1.08 -30.23 4.37
CA ASN A 5 -2.29 -30.27 5.19
C ASN A 5 -3.26 -29.16 4.73
N THR A 6 -4.49 -29.52 4.42
CA THR A 6 -5.55 -28.55 4.12
C THR A 6 -5.83 -27.76 5.38
N GLY A 7 -5.66 -26.45 5.32
CA GLY A 7 -6.09 -25.59 6.42
C GLY A 7 -7.59 -25.76 6.70
N GLU A 8 -8.05 -25.31 7.83
CA GLU A 8 -9.45 -25.46 8.31
C GLU A 8 -10.52 -24.88 7.36
N SER A 9 -10.14 -24.10 6.32
CA SER A 9 -11.02 -23.59 5.26
C SER A 9 -11.47 -24.65 4.25
N GLY A 10 -10.88 -25.84 4.22
CA GLY A 10 -11.19 -26.91 3.25
C GLY A 10 -10.80 -26.60 1.80
N LEU A 11 -10.09 -25.49 1.53
CA LEU A 11 -9.57 -25.16 0.22
C LEU A 11 -8.25 -25.88 -0.04
N ASP A 12 -8.06 -26.36 -1.26
CA ASP A 12 -6.78 -26.88 -1.72
C ASP A 12 -5.71 -25.78 -1.61
N SER A 13 -4.48 -26.13 -1.22
CA SER A 13 -3.34 -25.21 -1.11
C SER A 13 -3.00 -24.46 -2.41
N SER A 14 -3.55 -24.88 -3.55
CA SER A 14 -3.47 -24.17 -4.83
C SER A 14 -4.60 -23.17 -5.08
N ALA A 15 -5.65 -23.17 -4.25
CA ALA A 15 -6.75 -22.24 -4.37
C ALA A 15 -6.36 -20.86 -3.82
N VAL A 16 -6.87 -19.83 -4.48
CA VAL A 16 -6.72 -18.44 -4.04
C VAL A 16 -8.09 -17.80 -3.89
N THR A 17 -8.24 -16.99 -2.86
CA THR A 17 -9.43 -16.16 -2.68
C THR A 17 -9.21 -14.80 -3.34
N PHE A 18 -10.19 -14.34 -4.09
CA PHE A 18 -10.21 -13.01 -4.65
C PHE A 18 -11.38 -12.24 -4.02
N THR A 19 -11.03 -11.25 -3.23
CA THR A 19 -11.99 -10.30 -2.65
C THR A 19 -11.52 -8.89 -2.99
N ALA A 20 -12.45 -8.04 -3.40
CA ALA A 20 -12.18 -6.64 -3.69
C ALA A 20 -13.23 -5.76 -3.02
N THR A 21 -12.85 -4.54 -2.66
CA THR A 21 -13.74 -3.47 -2.20
C THR A 21 -14.73 -3.11 -3.30
N ASP A 22 -16.02 -2.90 -2.97
CA ASP A 22 -16.98 -2.33 -3.91
C ASP A 22 -16.55 -0.89 -4.24
N THR A 23 -16.16 -0.66 -5.49
CA THR A 23 -15.49 0.57 -5.88
C THR A 23 -16.31 1.35 -6.88
N ARG A 24 -16.55 2.63 -6.56
CA ARG A 24 -17.00 3.63 -7.52
C ARG A 24 -15.82 4.50 -7.88
N PHE A 25 -15.67 4.73 -9.17
CA PHE A 25 -14.53 5.45 -9.72
C PHE A 25 -15.00 6.56 -10.68
N GLY A 26 -14.36 7.73 -10.61
CA GLY A 26 -14.55 8.85 -11.52
C GLY A 26 -14.64 10.21 -10.82
N ALA A 27 -14.50 11.28 -11.62
CA ALA A 27 -14.55 12.65 -11.14
C ALA A 27 -15.91 12.97 -10.48
N GLY A 28 -15.88 13.54 -9.28
CA GLY A 28 -17.06 13.91 -8.50
C GLY A 28 -17.76 12.72 -7.81
N VAL A 29 -17.22 11.49 -7.86
CA VAL A 29 -17.87 10.34 -7.26
C VAL A 29 -17.95 10.44 -5.72
N SER A 30 -17.05 11.17 -5.08
CA SER A 30 -17.06 11.44 -3.63
C SER A 30 -18.35 12.11 -3.16
N LYS A 31 -18.99 12.91 -4.02
CA LYS A 31 -20.27 13.59 -3.74
C LYS A 31 -21.47 12.63 -3.61
N THR A 32 -21.28 11.36 -4.00
CA THR A 32 -22.33 10.34 -3.85
C THR A 32 -22.30 9.64 -2.50
N VAL A 33 -21.47 10.10 -1.56
CA VAL A 33 -21.30 9.46 -0.24
C VAL A 33 -22.61 9.48 0.55
N GLY A 34 -23.34 10.59 0.58
CA GLY A 34 -24.64 10.69 1.30
C GLY A 34 -25.67 9.68 0.79
N ASP A 35 -25.85 9.60 -0.53
CA ASP A 35 -26.74 8.60 -1.15
C ASP A 35 -26.30 7.16 -0.84
N LEU A 36 -24.98 6.93 -0.75
CA LEU A 36 -24.43 5.62 -0.41
C LEU A 36 -24.77 5.25 1.03
N LEU A 37 -24.54 6.15 1.99
CA LEU A 37 -24.84 5.92 3.40
C LEU A 37 -26.33 5.68 3.63
N GLU A 38 -27.21 6.47 2.99
CA GLU A 38 -28.66 6.27 3.05
C GLU A 38 -29.07 4.87 2.55
N ARG A 39 -28.49 4.44 1.43
CA ARG A 39 -28.76 3.10 0.86
C ARG A 39 -28.34 1.97 1.80
N GLU A 40 -27.20 2.13 2.49
CA GLU A 40 -26.67 1.15 3.43
C GLU A 40 -27.30 1.26 4.83
N GLY A 41 -28.18 2.26 5.05
CA GLY A 41 -28.85 2.48 6.33
C GLY A 41 -27.93 3.05 7.42
N ILE A 42 -26.81 3.67 7.04
CA ILE A 42 -25.89 4.35 7.93
C ILE A 42 -26.42 5.77 8.19
N THR A 43 -26.76 6.06 9.43
CA THR A 43 -27.44 7.30 9.81
C THR A 43 -26.62 8.23 10.67
N ASN A 44 -25.60 7.70 11.34
CA ASN A 44 -24.71 8.45 12.20
C ASN A 44 -23.24 8.04 11.99
N PRO A 45 -22.64 8.35 10.82
CA PRO A 45 -21.27 7.97 10.53
C PRO A 45 -20.27 8.83 11.31
N LEU A 46 -19.15 8.22 11.75
CA LEU A 46 -17.96 8.95 12.18
C LEU A 46 -17.12 9.29 10.96
N VAL A 47 -16.83 10.57 10.72
CA VAL A 47 -15.88 11.00 9.69
C VAL A 47 -14.46 11.01 10.27
N VAL A 48 -13.57 10.25 9.65
CA VAL A 48 -12.13 10.26 9.96
C VAL A 48 -11.39 11.00 8.86
N THR A 49 -10.61 12.03 9.23
CA THR A 49 -9.84 12.88 8.30
C THR A 49 -8.54 13.34 8.97
N ASP A 50 -7.80 14.26 8.37
CA ASP A 50 -6.65 14.94 8.98
C ASP A 50 -6.70 16.45 8.77
N GLU A 51 -5.91 17.19 9.57
CA GLU A 51 -5.85 18.66 9.49
C GLU A 51 -5.39 19.18 8.11
N GLY A 52 -4.60 18.40 7.37
CA GLY A 52 -4.15 18.74 6.02
C GLY A 52 -5.30 18.70 5.01
N ILE A 53 -6.21 17.75 5.15
CA ILE A 53 -7.42 17.63 4.31
C ILE A 53 -8.39 18.77 4.61
N GLU A 54 -8.57 19.12 5.87
CA GLU A 54 -9.39 20.28 6.26
C GLU A 54 -8.78 21.58 5.73
N ALA A 55 -7.47 21.78 5.91
CA ALA A 55 -6.76 22.97 5.41
C ALA A 55 -6.78 23.06 3.86
N ALA A 56 -6.84 21.94 3.16
CA ALA A 56 -7.03 21.88 1.70
C ALA A 56 -8.47 22.18 1.26
N GLY A 57 -9.41 22.34 2.21
CA GLY A 57 -10.81 22.66 1.92
C GLY A 57 -11.62 21.47 1.36
N LEU A 58 -11.15 20.24 1.55
CA LEU A 58 -11.82 19.02 1.04
C LEU A 58 -12.87 18.48 2.03
N LEU A 59 -12.76 18.81 3.32
CA LEU A 59 -13.67 18.29 4.35
C LEU A 59 -15.07 18.91 4.26
N GLU A 60 -15.19 20.24 4.16
CA GLU A 60 -16.47 20.94 4.17
C GLU A 60 -17.40 20.48 3.03
N PRO A 61 -16.95 20.33 1.76
CA PRO A 61 -17.79 19.80 0.69
C PRO A 61 -18.28 18.37 0.95
N LEU A 62 -17.45 17.50 1.56
CA LEU A 62 -17.87 16.14 1.91
C LEU A 62 -18.94 16.16 3.00
N VAL A 63 -18.73 16.93 4.07
CA VAL A 63 -19.69 17.04 5.18
C VAL A 63 -21.04 17.59 4.70
N ALA A 64 -21.03 18.47 3.71
CA ALA A 64 -22.27 19.01 3.12
C ALA A 64 -23.13 17.94 2.40
N GLU A 65 -22.55 16.83 1.97
CA GLU A 65 -23.26 15.69 1.37
C GLU A 65 -23.83 14.74 2.44
N LEU A 66 -23.47 14.92 3.72
CA LEU A 66 -23.93 14.06 4.81
C LEU A 66 -25.13 14.68 5.52
N ALA A 67 -26.05 13.83 5.97
CA ALA A 67 -27.25 14.28 6.68
C ALA A 67 -26.96 14.47 8.18
N GLY A 68 -27.46 15.54 8.78
CA GLY A 68 -27.38 15.78 10.22
C GLY A 68 -26.08 16.40 10.71
N ASP A 69 -25.87 16.33 12.02
CA ASP A 69 -24.62 16.77 12.66
C ASP A 69 -23.58 15.67 12.51
N VAL A 70 -22.40 16.00 11.97
CA VAL A 70 -21.32 15.06 11.68
C VAL A 70 -20.24 15.16 12.74
N SER A 71 -19.90 14.04 13.35
CA SER A 71 -18.74 13.94 14.24
C SER A 71 -17.47 13.66 13.44
N ILE A 72 -16.40 14.38 13.78
CA ILE A 72 -15.12 14.31 13.08
C ILE A 72 -14.03 13.86 14.03
N GLN A 73 -13.22 12.88 13.60
CA GLN A 73 -11.97 12.50 14.25
C GLN A 73 -10.81 12.83 13.33
N TYR A 74 -9.80 13.53 13.89
CA TYR A 74 -8.56 13.80 13.18
C TYR A 74 -7.55 12.69 13.43
N ALA A 75 -7.08 12.08 12.35
CA ALA A 75 -6.01 11.12 12.36
C ALA A 75 -4.65 11.83 12.40
N THR A 76 -3.68 11.23 13.09
CA THR A 76 -2.29 11.66 13.04
C THR A 76 -1.60 11.14 11.78
N THR A 77 -0.50 11.78 11.36
CA THR A 77 0.30 11.34 10.20
C THR A 77 0.83 9.92 10.40
N GLU A 78 1.17 9.56 11.63
CA GLU A 78 1.65 8.26 12.06
C GLU A 78 0.72 7.73 13.16
N PRO A 79 -0.42 7.09 12.83
CA PRO A 79 -1.38 6.67 13.82
C PRO A 79 -0.77 5.66 14.80
N SER A 80 -1.08 5.86 16.08
CA SER A 80 -0.64 5.02 17.19
C SER A 80 -1.81 4.27 17.82
N THR A 81 -1.54 3.14 18.44
CA THR A 81 -2.55 2.40 19.20
C THR A 81 -3.17 3.22 20.34
N THR A 82 -2.51 4.28 20.80
CA THR A 82 -3.00 5.19 21.85
C THR A 82 -3.90 6.33 21.34
N ASP A 83 -4.01 6.54 20.02
CA ASP A 83 -4.81 7.64 19.45
C ASP A 83 -6.33 7.39 19.48
N PHE A 84 -6.75 6.25 20.02
CA PHE A 84 -8.15 5.79 19.99
C PHE A 84 -8.90 5.94 21.30
N GLU A 85 -8.27 6.40 22.38
CA GLU A 85 -8.82 6.42 23.73
C GLU A 85 -9.95 7.45 23.96
N SER A 86 -10.13 8.41 23.04
CA SER A 86 -10.94 9.62 23.30
C SER A 86 -12.34 9.65 22.70
N VAL A 87 -12.74 8.65 21.89
CA VAL A 87 -14.04 8.64 21.17
C VAL A 87 -14.92 7.52 21.69
N SER A 88 -16.13 7.86 22.23
CA SER A 88 -17.13 6.89 22.65
C SER A 88 -17.60 6.06 21.43
N ASN A 89 -17.62 4.74 21.59
CA ASN A 89 -18.01 3.81 20.54
C ASN A 89 -19.53 3.62 20.42
N GLU A 90 -20.34 4.13 21.36
CA GLU A 90 -21.77 3.81 21.45
C GLU A 90 -22.67 4.65 20.50
N GLU A 91 -22.11 5.63 19.79
CA GLU A 91 -22.91 6.63 19.08
C GLU A 91 -22.89 6.47 17.56
N PHE A 92 -21.97 5.68 16.98
CA PHE A 92 -21.76 5.63 15.51
C PHE A 92 -22.16 4.27 14.92
N ASP A 93 -22.75 4.29 13.72
CA ASP A 93 -23.19 3.09 12.99
C ASP A 93 -22.37 2.80 11.72
N GLY A 94 -21.34 3.61 11.43
CA GLY A 94 -20.41 3.45 10.34
C GLY A 94 -19.26 4.46 10.39
N VAL A 95 -18.31 4.31 9.49
CA VAL A 95 -17.13 5.17 9.36
C VAL A 95 -16.97 5.65 7.93
N VAL A 96 -16.67 6.94 7.76
CA VAL A 96 -16.27 7.53 6.48
C VAL A 96 -14.84 8.05 6.61
N ALA A 97 -13.92 7.53 5.81
CA ALA A 97 -12.53 7.98 5.79
C ALA A 97 -12.30 8.91 4.60
N LEU A 98 -11.96 10.19 4.85
CA LEU A 98 -11.54 11.14 3.82
C LEU A 98 -10.07 11.48 4.03
N GLY A 99 -9.16 10.90 3.24
CA GLY A 99 -7.74 11.20 3.41
C GLY A 99 -6.80 10.19 2.78
N GLY A 100 -5.52 10.30 3.14
CA GLY A 100 -4.47 9.36 2.73
C GLY A 100 -4.49 8.05 3.53
N GLY A 101 -3.41 7.26 3.37
CA GLY A 101 -3.29 5.94 4.02
C GLY A 101 -3.47 5.96 5.53
N SER A 102 -2.86 6.91 6.26
CA SER A 102 -2.99 7.03 7.72
C SER A 102 -4.42 7.28 8.18
N VAL A 103 -5.18 8.09 7.43
CA VAL A 103 -6.60 8.33 7.69
C VAL A 103 -7.42 7.05 7.50
N VAL A 104 -7.21 6.36 6.38
CA VAL A 104 -7.92 5.11 6.10
C VAL A 104 -7.56 4.02 7.11
N ASP A 105 -6.30 3.92 7.51
CA ASP A 105 -5.85 2.97 8.53
C ASP A 105 -6.46 3.28 9.90
N THR A 106 -6.53 4.56 10.29
CA THR A 106 -7.25 5.00 11.50
C THR A 106 -8.73 4.61 11.43
N ALA A 107 -9.38 4.83 10.28
CA ALA A 107 -10.79 4.49 10.08
C ALA A 107 -11.05 2.98 10.18
N LYS A 108 -10.16 2.14 9.65
CA LYS A 108 -10.22 0.68 9.80
C LYS A 108 -10.19 0.26 11.27
N VAL A 109 -9.30 0.85 12.04
CA VAL A 109 -9.23 0.55 13.48
C VAL A 109 -10.49 1.05 14.20
N ARG A 110 -11.02 2.21 13.84
CA ARG A 110 -12.30 2.68 14.38
C ARG A 110 -13.43 1.71 14.07
N SER A 111 -13.50 1.16 12.86
CA SER A 111 -14.50 0.14 12.51
C SER A 111 -14.44 -1.09 13.40
N ILE A 112 -13.21 -1.54 13.80
CA ILE A 112 -13.05 -2.61 14.80
C ILE A 112 -13.61 -2.17 16.14
N LEU A 113 -13.17 -1.02 16.65
CA LEU A 113 -13.49 -0.57 17.99
C LEU A 113 -14.97 -0.26 18.18
N LEU A 114 -15.67 0.21 17.12
CA LEU A 114 -17.12 0.39 17.11
C LEU A 114 -17.86 -0.95 17.24
N ALA A 115 -17.38 -1.99 16.59
CA ALA A 115 -18.04 -3.31 16.60
C ALA A 115 -17.70 -4.15 17.86
N HIS A 116 -16.47 -4.07 18.34
CA HIS A 116 -15.94 -5.01 19.35
C HIS A 116 -15.45 -4.34 20.64
N GLY A 117 -15.25 -3.01 20.64
CA GLY A 117 -14.67 -2.30 21.80
C GLY A 117 -13.19 -2.64 22.00
N GLY A 118 -12.73 -2.61 23.25
CA GLY A 118 -11.34 -2.92 23.62
C GLY A 118 -10.33 -1.83 23.23
N ASP A 119 -9.06 -2.18 23.25
CA ASP A 119 -7.95 -1.32 22.85
C ASP A 119 -7.44 -1.72 21.46
N ALA A 120 -6.96 -0.76 20.68
CA ALA A 120 -6.42 -1.04 19.34
C ALA A 120 -5.26 -2.06 19.36
N SER A 121 -4.51 -2.12 20.46
CA SER A 121 -3.44 -3.08 20.68
C SER A 121 -3.91 -4.54 20.79
N ASP A 122 -5.16 -4.78 21.16
CA ASP A 122 -5.72 -6.13 21.31
C ASP A 122 -5.87 -6.85 19.97
N TYR A 123 -5.92 -6.09 18.87
CA TYR A 123 -6.14 -6.57 17.52
C TYR A 123 -4.87 -6.66 16.66
N LEU A 124 -3.69 -6.33 17.23
CA LEU A 124 -2.43 -6.39 16.48
C LEU A 124 -2.13 -7.81 16.00
N GLY A 125 -1.74 -7.94 14.74
CA GLY A 125 -1.37 -9.21 14.14
C GLY A 125 -2.24 -9.59 12.93
N VAL A 126 -2.40 -10.89 12.71
CA VAL A 126 -3.16 -11.46 11.59
C VAL A 126 -4.34 -12.26 12.14
N ASP A 127 -5.53 -12.08 11.53
CA ASP A 127 -6.78 -12.76 11.90
C ASP A 127 -7.13 -12.64 13.41
N ALA A 128 -6.85 -11.45 13.98
CA ALA A 128 -7.11 -11.18 15.40
C ALA A 128 -8.48 -10.51 15.65
N VAL A 129 -9.20 -10.12 14.60
CA VAL A 129 -10.52 -9.47 14.73
C VAL A 129 -11.62 -10.53 14.91
N PRO A 130 -12.49 -10.43 15.92
CA PRO A 130 -13.43 -11.51 16.27
C PRO A 130 -14.57 -11.74 15.26
N GLY A 131 -14.70 -10.89 14.24
CA GLY A 131 -15.77 -10.99 13.22
C GLY A 131 -15.97 -9.71 12.42
N SER A 132 -17.17 -9.49 11.90
CA SER A 132 -17.48 -8.31 11.10
C SER A 132 -17.29 -7.02 11.91
N VAL A 133 -16.80 -5.98 11.25
CA VAL A 133 -16.56 -4.64 11.81
C VAL A 133 -17.68 -3.67 11.41
N ALA A 134 -17.68 -2.45 11.93
CA ALA A 134 -18.61 -1.42 11.49
C ALA A 134 -18.34 -1.07 10.01
N PRO A 135 -19.41 -0.77 9.23
CA PRO A 135 -19.27 -0.42 7.81
C PRO A 135 -18.27 0.73 7.59
N LEU A 136 -17.44 0.60 6.55
CA LEU A 136 -16.42 1.59 6.21
C LEU A 136 -16.50 2.02 4.75
N VAL A 137 -16.65 3.34 4.53
CA VAL A 137 -16.51 3.98 3.24
C VAL A 137 -15.18 4.72 3.19
N ALA A 138 -14.29 4.34 2.27
CA ALA A 138 -12.99 4.97 2.10
C ALA A 138 -12.97 5.89 0.88
N ILE A 139 -12.54 7.14 1.08
CA ILE A 139 -12.44 8.19 0.07
C ILE A 139 -10.99 8.68 0.04
N PRO A 140 -10.12 8.06 -0.78
CA PRO A 140 -8.71 8.39 -0.81
C PRO A 140 -8.46 9.76 -1.44
N THR A 141 -7.56 10.54 -0.84
CA THR A 141 -7.10 11.84 -1.35
C THR A 141 -5.65 11.79 -1.85
N THR A 142 -5.05 10.60 -1.84
CA THR A 142 -3.70 10.33 -2.37
C THR A 142 -3.74 9.11 -3.29
N SER A 143 -2.92 9.13 -4.35
CA SER A 143 -2.77 8.01 -5.28
C SER A 143 -1.50 7.22 -4.93
N GLY A 144 -1.50 6.51 -3.81
CA GLY A 144 -0.29 5.86 -3.28
C GLY A 144 -0.56 4.53 -2.58
N THR A 145 -0.86 4.59 -1.31
CA THR A 145 -0.90 3.43 -0.41
C THR A 145 -1.86 2.32 -0.80
N GLY A 146 -2.92 2.63 -1.54
CA GLY A 146 -3.97 1.66 -1.87
C GLY A 146 -4.77 1.17 -0.64
N SER A 147 -4.67 1.84 0.53
CA SER A 147 -5.31 1.38 1.76
C SER A 147 -6.83 1.20 1.62
N GLN A 148 -7.49 1.99 0.77
CA GLN A 148 -8.92 1.85 0.44
C GLN A 148 -9.29 0.50 -0.21
N ALA A 149 -8.30 -0.26 -0.67
CA ALA A 149 -8.50 -1.57 -1.31
C ALA A 149 -7.92 -2.75 -0.52
N THR A 150 -7.35 -2.50 0.66
CA THR A 150 -6.62 -3.51 1.44
C THR A 150 -7.30 -3.87 2.75
N GLN A 151 -6.97 -5.03 3.26
CA GLN A 151 -7.42 -5.57 4.55
C GLN A 151 -6.43 -5.34 5.69
N THR A 152 -5.53 -4.37 5.57
CA THR A 152 -4.49 -4.10 6.58
C THR A 152 -4.56 -2.64 7.02
N ALA A 153 -4.43 -2.41 8.31
CA ALA A 153 -4.13 -1.13 8.93
C ALA A 153 -2.73 -1.18 9.55
N VAL A 154 -1.96 -0.10 9.43
CA VAL A 154 -0.61 0.01 10.00
C VAL A 154 -0.62 1.08 11.10
N LEU A 155 -0.19 0.71 12.30
CA LEU A 155 -0.13 1.58 13.47
C LEU A 155 1.25 1.53 14.12
N THR A 156 1.58 2.55 14.87
CA THR A 156 2.72 2.53 15.78
C THR A 156 2.29 1.98 17.14
N HIS A 157 3.00 0.98 17.65
CA HIS A 157 2.82 0.42 18.98
C HIS A 157 4.19 0.25 19.62
N ASP A 158 4.39 0.84 20.80
CA ASP A 158 5.68 0.86 21.52
C ASP A 158 6.86 1.32 20.64
N GLY A 159 6.63 2.35 19.80
CA GLY A 159 7.64 2.91 18.91
C GLY A 159 7.96 2.05 17.67
N VAL A 160 7.22 0.96 17.43
CA VAL A 160 7.42 0.06 16.28
C VAL A 160 6.15 0.02 15.41
N LYS A 161 6.32 0.08 14.09
CA LYS A 161 5.19 -0.10 13.15
C LYS A 161 4.70 -1.55 13.19
N ARG A 162 3.43 -1.70 13.56
CA ARG A 162 2.70 -2.97 13.64
C ARG A 162 1.50 -2.94 12.68
N GLY A 163 1.03 -4.08 12.25
CA GLY A 163 -0.16 -4.19 11.42
C GLY A 163 -1.27 -4.95 12.12
N ILE A 164 -2.49 -4.54 11.82
CA ILE A 164 -3.68 -5.36 11.99
C ILE A 164 -4.05 -5.81 10.58
N SER A 165 -4.08 -7.11 10.33
CA SER A 165 -4.39 -7.68 9.00
C SER A 165 -5.51 -8.70 9.16
N ASP A 166 -6.69 -8.35 8.65
CA ASP A 166 -7.88 -9.19 8.74
C ASP A 166 -8.80 -8.88 7.56
N GLU A 167 -9.43 -9.89 6.97
CA GLU A 167 -10.29 -9.69 5.79
C GLU A 167 -11.46 -8.74 6.07
N SER A 168 -11.95 -8.70 7.31
CA SER A 168 -13.01 -7.79 7.76
C SER A 168 -12.62 -6.30 7.72
N LEU A 169 -11.33 -5.97 7.67
CA LEU A 169 -10.83 -4.59 7.59
C LEU A 169 -10.84 -4.00 6.17
N ARG A 170 -11.15 -4.80 5.17
CA ARG A 170 -11.29 -4.27 3.82
C ARG A 170 -12.49 -3.31 3.82
N PRO A 171 -12.32 -2.04 3.39
CA PRO A 171 -13.46 -1.14 3.29
C PRO A 171 -14.59 -1.75 2.47
N ASP A 172 -15.83 -1.57 2.91
CA ASP A 172 -17.00 -2.03 2.16
C ASP A 172 -17.11 -1.30 0.84
N TYR A 173 -16.80 0.00 0.86
CA TYR A 173 -16.85 0.87 -0.31
C TYR A 173 -15.60 1.73 -0.44
N ALA A 174 -15.15 1.93 -1.69
CA ALA A 174 -14.15 2.93 -2.04
C ALA A 174 -14.73 3.91 -3.07
N LEU A 175 -14.72 5.19 -2.74
CA LEU A 175 -15.07 6.27 -3.68
C LEU A 175 -13.79 6.91 -4.18
N VAL A 176 -13.28 6.45 -5.32
CA VAL A 176 -12.00 6.86 -5.89
C VAL A 176 -12.24 8.05 -6.82
N ASP A 177 -12.11 9.25 -6.27
CA ASP A 177 -12.34 10.52 -6.94
C ASP A 177 -11.01 11.21 -7.27
N PRO A 178 -10.59 11.26 -8.55
CA PRO A 178 -9.34 11.90 -8.93
C PRO A 178 -9.33 13.41 -8.65
N GLU A 179 -10.48 14.08 -8.56
CA GLU A 179 -10.53 15.51 -8.23
C GLU A 179 -9.97 15.82 -6.84
N LEU A 180 -10.08 14.88 -5.89
CA LEU A 180 -9.54 15.06 -4.53
C LEU A 180 -8.01 14.99 -4.47
N THR A 181 -7.35 14.60 -5.56
CA THR A 181 -5.88 14.55 -5.66
C THR A 181 -5.29 15.74 -6.43
N ALA A 182 -6.13 16.62 -6.99
CA ALA A 182 -5.70 17.66 -7.93
C ALA A 182 -4.71 18.65 -7.27
N ASP A 183 -4.98 19.06 -6.04
CA ASP A 183 -4.17 20.04 -5.30
C ASP A 183 -3.07 19.39 -4.45
N LEU A 184 -2.85 18.06 -4.59
CA LEU A 184 -1.79 17.38 -3.85
C LEU A 184 -0.41 17.93 -4.27
N PRO A 185 0.41 18.43 -3.33
CA PRO A 185 1.70 19.01 -3.66
C PRO A 185 2.61 18.07 -4.45
N PRO A 186 3.44 18.56 -5.40
CA PRO A 186 4.30 17.74 -6.24
C PRO A 186 5.16 16.73 -5.46
N ARG A 187 5.73 17.13 -4.32
CA ARG A 187 6.54 16.25 -3.49
C ARG A 187 5.74 15.08 -2.89
N GLN A 188 4.49 15.33 -2.51
CA GLN A 188 3.60 14.29 -1.98
C GLN A 188 3.10 13.41 -3.11
N THR A 189 2.76 13.98 -4.28
CA THR A 189 2.41 13.23 -5.48
C THR A 189 3.53 12.29 -5.89
N ALA A 190 4.79 12.76 -5.92
CA ALA A 190 5.96 11.94 -6.24
C ALA A 190 6.13 10.78 -5.27
N ARG A 191 6.05 11.04 -3.95
CA ARG A 191 6.24 10.02 -2.91
C ARG A 191 5.13 8.97 -2.92
N SER A 192 3.87 9.42 -2.92
CA SER A 192 2.73 8.50 -2.92
C SER A 192 2.63 7.73 -4.23
N GLY A 193 2.85 8.40 -5.36
CA GLY A 193 2.79 7.74 -6.66
C GLY A 193 3.94 6.75 -6.88
N PHE A 194 5.13 7.03 -6.34
CA PHE A 194 6.22 6.06 -6.36
C PHE A 194 5.90 4.82 -5.51
N ASP A 195 5.19 4.99 -4.40
CA ASP A 195 4.67 3.88 -3.60
C ASP A 195 3.70 3.00 -4.41
N ALA A 196 2.73 3.61 -5.12
CA ALA A 196 1.83 2.87 -6.02
C ALA A 196 2.58 2.13 -7.13
N PHE A 197 3.64 2.74 -7.69
CA PHE A 197 4.51 2.10 -8.69
C PHE A 197 5.19 0.85 -8.12
N VAL A 198 5.79 0.95 -6.94
CA VAL A 198 6.47 -0.18 -6.28
C VAL A 198 5.47 -1.25 -5.84
N HIS A 199 4.28 -0.88 -5.36
CA HIS A 199 3.19 -1.80 -5.07
C HIS A 199 2.83 -2.67 -6.28
N ALA A 200 2.62 -2.03 -7.44
CA ALA A 200 2.30 -2.74 -8.68
C ALA A 200 3.45 -3.65 -9.12
N LEU A 201 4.68 -3.16 -9.08
CA LEU A 201 5.87 -3.89 -9.49
C LEU A 201 6.14 -5.12 -8.61
N GLU A 202 6.12 -4.96 -7.28
CA GLU A 202 6.33 -6.08 -6.36
C GLU A 202 5.17 -7.08 -6.39
N SER A 203 3.92 -6.62 -6.52
CA SER A 203 2.77 -7.50 -6.69
C SER A 203 2.88 -8.36 -7.95
N LEU A 204 3.29 -7.75 -9.07
CA LEU A 204 3.44 -8.46 -10.34
C LEU A 204 4.57 -9.50 -10.29
N THR A 205 5.63 -9.21 -9.57
CA THR A 205 6.83 -10.04 -9.48
C THR A 205 6.91 -10.91 -8.22
N ALA A 206 5.91 -10.87 -7.35
CA ALA A 206 5.85 -11.67 -6.13
C ALA A 206 5.99 -13.18 -6.42
N ARG A 207 6.33 -13.93 -5.40
CA ARG A 207 6.37 -15.39 -5.46
C ARG A 207 5.01 -15.93 -5.92
N ASP A 208 5.02 -16.89 -6.82
CA ASP A 208 3.78 -17.53 -7.31
C ASP A 208 3.02 -18.22 -6.16
N HIS A 209 1.70 -18.06 -6.13
CA HIS A 209 0.83 -18.60 -5.08
C HIS A 209 1.02 -20.10 -4.85
N ARG A 210 1.36 -20.86 -5.90
CA ARG A 210 1.60 -22.32 -5.80
C ARG A 210 2.81 -22.69 -4.93
N TRP A 211 3.68 -21.72 -4.64
CA TRP A 211 4.89 -21.89 -3.84
C TRP A 211 4.81 -21.20 -2.47
N ILE A 212 3.66 -20.63 -2.14
CA ILE A 212 3.40 -20.09 -0.80
C ILE A 212 2.83 -21.22 0.05
N GLU A 213 3.50 -21.51 1.15
CA GLU A 213 2.95 -22.45 2.13
C GLU A 213 1.64 -21.88 2.67
N SER A 214 0.61 -22.72 2.80
CA SER A 214 -0.67 -22.34 3.41
C SER A 214 -0.41 -21.78 4.82
N ARG A 215 -0.69 -20.51 4.99
CA ARG A 215 -0.63 -19.81 6.26
C ARG A 215 -1.97 -19.09 6.46
N PRO A 216 -2.40 -18.82 7.68
CA PRO A 216 -3.47 -17.86 7.93
C PRO A 216 -2.94 -16.45 7.60
N ILE A 217 -2.75 -16.17 6.32
CA ILE A 217 -2.23 -14.90 5.82
C ILE A 217 -3.14 -14.44 4.71
N THR A 218 -3.47 -13.19 4.78
CA THR A 218 -4.16 -12.45 3.75
C THR A 218 -3.39 -12.43 2.41
N TYR A 219 -2.07 -12.61 2.41
CA TYR A 219 -1.21 -12.56 1.23
C TYR A 219 -0.91 -13.96 0.69
N GLN A 220 -1.42 -14.23 -0.50
CA GLN A 220 -1.46 -15.59 -1.07
C GLN A 220 -0.41 -15.84 -2.16
N GLY A 221 0.40 -14.84 -2.50
CA GLY A 221 1.34 -14.89 -3.62
C GLY A 221 0.73 -14.44 -4.95
N ALA A 222 1.59 -14.15 -5.92
CA ALA A 222 1.16 -13.72 -7.25
C ALA A 222 0.36 -14.84 -7.97
N ASN A 223 -0.80 -14.48 -8.49
CA ASN A 223 -1.72 -15.37 -9.21
C ASN A 223 -2.27 -14.65 -10.45
N PRO A 224 -3.00 -15.33 -11.35
CA PRO A 224 -3.49 -14.70 -12.58
C PRO A 224 -4.30 -13.42 -12.36
N ALA A 225 -5.13 -13.34 -11.31
CA ALA A 225 -5.94 -12.15 -11.03
C ALA A 225 -5.07 -10.99 -10.54
N SER A 226 -4.22 -11.21 -9.52
CA SER A 226 -3.32 -10.17 -9.03
C SER A 226 -2.34 -9.67 -10.09
N ARG A 227 -1.81 -10.59 -10.94
CA ARG A 227 -0.93 -10.19 -12.05
C ARG A 227 -1.64 -9.32 -13.09
N GLY A 228 -2.90 -9.62 -13.42
CA GLY A 228 -3.69 -8.79 -14.34
C GLY A 228 -3.88 -7.38 -13.81
N LEU A 229 -4.28 -7.24 -12.55
CA LEU A 229 -4.46 -5.95 -11.88
C LEU A 229 -3.13 -5.19 -11.73
N ALA A 230 -2.08 -5.87 -11.29
CA ALA A 230 -0.77 -5.26 -11.09
C ALA A 230 -0.14 -4.76 -12.41
N ARG A 231 -0.34 -5.50 -13.51
CA ARG A 231 0.15 -5.08 -14.83
C ARG A 231 -0.55 -3.80 -15.29
N GLU A 232 -1.87 -3.73 -15.18
CA GLU A 232 -2.62 -2.53 -15.52
C GLU A 232 -2.24 -1.37 -14.61
N ALA A 233 -2.15 -1.59 -13.29
CA ALA A 233 -1.70 -0.60 -12.34
C ALA A 233 -0.32 -0.02 -12.69
N LEU A 234 0.63 -0.89 -13.02
CA LEU A 234 1.99 -0.49 -13.37
C LEU A 234 2.01 0.37 -14.65
N PHE A 235 1.22 0.00 -15.66
CA PHE A 235 1.09 0.76 -16.89
C PHE A 235 0.50 2.16 -16.65
N GLN A 236 -0.60 2.26 -15.89
CA GLN A 236 -1.23 3.53 -15.56
C GLN A 236 -0.30 4.45 -14.76
N VAL A 237 0.32 3.91 -13.71
CA VAL A 237 1.20 4.70 -12.83
C VAL A 237 2.47 5.13 -13.56
N HIS A 238 3.15 4.23 -14.27
CA HIS A 238 4.37 4.55 -15.01
C HIS A 238 4.14 5.66 -16.04
N GLY A 239 3.04 5.59 -16.81
CA GLY A 239 2.70 6.58 -17.83
C GLY A 239 2.25 7.94 -17.29
N ALA A 240 1.85 8.02 -16.02
CA ALA A 240 1.22 9.20 -15.45
C ALA A 240 2.03 9.89 -14.34
N LEU A 241 2.90 9.18 -13.62
CA LEU A 241 3.50 9.65 -12.38
C LEU A 241 4.32 10.94 -12.55
N GLU A 242 5.18 11.02 -13.56
CA GLU A 242 5.95 12.24 -13.83
C GLU A 242 5.02 13.40 -14.22
N ARG A 243 4.04 13.16 -15.08
CA ARG A 243 3.05 14.17 -15.50
C ARG A 243 2.25 14.68 -14.30
N ALA A 244 1.66 13.81 -13.50
CA ALA A 244 0.89 14.18 -12.30
C ALA A 244 1.76 14.93 -11.26
N THR A 245 3.07 14.66 -11.22
CA THR A 245 3.99 15.31 -10.29
C THR A 245 4.36 16.72 -10.74
N PHE A 246 4.63 16.92 -12.04
CA PHE A 246 5.15 18.19 -12.54
C PHE A 246 4.08 19.08 -13.16
N ASP A 247 2.94 18.52 -13.54
CA ASP A 247 1.75 19.22 -14.01
C ASP A 247 0.54 18.75 -13.19
N GLY A 248 0.31 19.41 -12.06
CA GLY A 248 -0.81 19.08 -11.15
C GLY A 248 -2.19 19.24 -11.77
N ASP A 249 -2.30 20.04 -12.84
CA ASP A 249 -3.54 20.32 -13.57
C ASP A 249 -3.83 19.26 -14.65
N ASP A 250 -2.89 18.35 -14.94
CA ASP A 250 -3.11 17.23 -15.85
C ASP A 250 -4.09 16.21 -15.25
N ARG A 251 -5.37 16.44 -15.52
CA ARG A 251 -6.46 15.62 -14.98
C ARG A 251 -6.41 14.16 -15.44
N ASP A 252 -5.98 13.91 -16.67
CA ASP A 252 -5.83 12.55 -17.20
C ASP A 252 -4.72 11.80 -16.45
N ALA A 253 -3.64 12.49 -16.10
CA ALA A 253 -2.58 11.91 -15.30
C ALA A 253 -3.05 11.66 -13.83
N ARG A 254 -3.80 12.59 -13.24
CA ARG A 254 -4.40 12.39 -11.90
C ARG A 254 -5.37 11.21 -11.87
N GLU A 255 -6.20 11.08 -12.90
CA GLU A 255 -7.12 9.95 -13.05
C GLU A 255 -6.34 8.63 -13.17
N ALA A 256 -5.36 8.55 -14.08
CA ALA A 256 -4.52 7.36 -14.25
C ALA A 256 -3.79 6.97 -12.97
N MET A 257 -3.27 7.95 -12.19
CA MET A 257 -2.65 7.70 -10.89
C MET A 257 -3.65 7.14 -9.87
N SER A 258 -4.87 7.67 -9.82
CA SER A 258 -5.90 7.23 -8.87
C SER A 258 -6.38 5.80 -9.19
N VAL A 259 -6.62 5.49 -10.47
CA VAL A 259 -6.92 4.13 -10.93
C VAL A 259 -5.76 3.19 -10.63
N GLY A 260 -4.55 3.56 -11.06
CA GLY A 260 -3.36 2.74 -10.90
C GLY A 260 -3.08 2.40 -9.43
N SER A 261 -3.17 3.38 -8.54
CA SER A 261 -3.01 3.18 -7.10
C SER A 261 -4.07 2.23 -6.53
N HIS A 262 -5.33 2.36 -6.91
CA HIS A 262 -6.40 1.47 -6.45
C HIS A 262 -6.20 0.03 -6.96
N LEU A 263 -5.86 -0.14 -8.23
CA LEU A 263 -5.56 -1.45 -8.80
C LEU A 263 -4.33 -2.09 -8.18
N ALA A 264 -3.27 -1.31 -7.90
CA ALA A 264 -2.08 -1.79 -7.19
C ALA A 264 -2.43 -2.25 -5.78
N GLY A 265 -3.24 -1.46 -5.05
CA GLY A 265 -3.77 -1.81 -3.74
C GLY A 265 -4.53 -3.13 -3.74
N THR A 266 -5.46 -3.30 -4.69
CA THR A 266 -6.21 -4.54 -4.87
C THR A 266 -5.28 -5.72 -5.20
N ALA A 267 -4.30 -5.51 -6.08
CA ALA A 267 -3.37 -6.55 -6.50
C ALA A 267 -2.49 -7.05 -5.35
N PHE A 268 -1.82 -6.13 -4.63
CA PHE A 268 -0.92 -6.53 -3.56
C PHE A 268 -1.64 -7.02 -2.31
N SER A 269 -2.88 -6.62 -2.10
CA SER A 269 -3.70 -7.17 -1.01
C SER A 269 -3.93 -8.68 -1.16
N ILE A 270 -3.78 -9.19 -2.38
CA ILE A 270 -3.87 -10.62 -2.69
C ILE A 270 -2.48 -11.25 -2.75
N SER A 271 -1.57 -10.66 -3.55
CA SER A 271 -0.25 -11.25 -3.82
C SER A 271 0.75 -11.07 -2.68
N GLY A 272 0.59 -10.04 -1.87
CA GLY A 272 1.65 -9.54 -1.01
C GLY A 272 2.70 -8.75 -1.76
N LEU A 273 3.70 -8.30 -1.03
CA LEU A 273 4.83 -7.47 -1.48
C LEU A 273 6.15 -8.23 -1.30
N GLY A 274 7.28 -7.53 -1.27
CA GLY A 274 8.60 -8.17 -1.21
C GLY A 274 9.65 -7.36 -0.45
N ILE A 275 10.90 -7.58 -0.89
CA ILE A 275 12.09 -7.06 -0.21
C ILE A 275 12.20 -5.52 -0.27
N VAL A 276 11.69 -4.86 -1.33
CA VAL A 276 11.72 -3.40 -1.44
C VAL A 276 10.90 -2.77 -0.31
N HIS A 277 9.68 -3.25 -0.09
CA HIS A 277 8.85 -2.80 1.01
C HIS A 277 9.36 -3.24 2.38
N ALA A 278 10.02 -4.39 2.48
CA ALA A 278 10.63 -4.84 3.71
C ALA A 278 11.78 -3.90 4.12
N LEU A 279 12.66 -3.57 3.19
CA LEU A 279 13.73 -2.59 3.36
C LEU A 279 13.15 -1.20 3.70
N ALA A 280 12.19 -0.71 2.90
CA ALA A 280 11.61 0.61 3.12
C ALA A 280 10.98 0.78 4.51
N SER A 281 10.33 -0.26 5.03
CA SER A 281 9.77 -0.24 6.39
C SER A 281 10.85 -0.20 7.47
N THR A 282 11.94 -0.91 7.25
CA THR A 282 13.11 -0.88 8.12
C THR A 282 13.76 0.51 8.10
N LEU A 283 13.99 1.07 6.90
CA LEU A 283 14.59 2.39 6.75
C LEU A 283 13.74 3.46 7.43
N GLY A 284 12.43 3.48 7.21
CA GLY A 284 11.52 4.43 7.86
C GLY A 284 11.53 4.34 9.39
N GLY A 285 11.71 3.14 9.95
CA GLY A 285 11.88 2.96 11.39
C GLY A 285 13.23 3.44 11.94
N LEU A 286 14.26 3.52 11.11
CA LEU A 286 15.59 3.97 11.51
C LEU A 286 15.81 5.48 11.28
N THR A 287 15.16 6.08 10.29
CA THR A 287 15.45 7.45 9.85
C THR A 287 14.28 8.41 10.05
N ASP A 288 13.09 7.90 10.35
CA ASP A 288 11.84 8.70 10.42
C ASP A 288 11.48 9.39 9.08
N ASP A 289 12.03 8.90 7.96
CA ASP A 289 11.72 9.40 6.64
C ASP A 289 10.37 8.86 6.13
N PRO A 290 9.63 9.65 5.31
CA PRO A 290 8.38 9.21 4.71
C PRO A 290 8.54 7.93 3.88
N HIS A 291 7.54 7.03 3.95
CA HIS A 291 7.58 5.70 3.34
C HIS A 291 7.98 5.71 1.85
N GLY A 292 7.40 6.60 1.03
CA GLY A 292 7.76 6.71 -0.39
C GLY A 292 9.21 7.15 -0.64
N ALA A 293 9.83 7.88 0.30
CA ALA A 293 11.26 8.20 0.24
C ALA A 293 12.12 6.96 0.53
N CYS A 294 11.73 6.18 1.54
CA CYS A 294 12.40 4.92 1.88
C CYS A 294 12.29 3.89 0.75
N LEU A 295 11.14 3.81 0.07
CA LEU A 295 10.96 2.96 -1.12
C LEU A 295 11.91 3.37 -2.25
N ALA A 296 12.00 4.66 -2.53
CA ALA A 296 12.91 5.16 -3.56
C ALA A 296 14.39 4.87 -3.22
N ALA A 297 14.77 4.98 -1.95
CA ALA A 297 16.11 4.63 -1.50
C ALA A 297 16.44 3.15 -1.67
N SER A 298 15.46 2.26 -1.49
CA SER A 298 15.65 0.80 -1.45
C SER A 298 15.36 0.06 -2.76
N ILE A 299 14.70 0.69 -3.75
CA ILE A 299 14.18 -0.03 -4.92
C ILE A 299 15.28 -0.72 -5.74
N VAL A 300 16.40 -0.04 -6.03
CA VAL A 300 17.49 -0.63 -6.83
C VAL A 300 18.11 -1.81 -6.11
N ALA A 301 18.38 -1.67 -4.80
CA ALA A 301 18.92 -2.77 -4.00
C ALA A 301 17.96 -3.98 -3.96
N GLY A 302 16.65 -3.74 -3.78
CA GLY A 302 15.68 -4.81 -3.75
C GLY A 302 15.47 -5.51 -5.10
N LEU A 303 15.43 -4.75 -6.20
CA LEU A 303 15.28 -5.33 -7.53
C LEU A 303 16.53 -6.13 -7.94
N THR A 304 17.72 -5.59 -7.72
CA THR A 304 18.97 -6.30 -8.04
C THR A 304 19.18 -7.54 -7.15
N TYR A 305 18.67 -7.51 -5.91
CA TYR A 305 18.63 -8.72 -5.07
C TYR A 305 17.75 -9.82 -5.68
N ASN A 306 16.59 -9.48 -6.22
CA ASN A 306 15.64 -10.42 -6.82
C ASN A 306 15.97 -10.79 -8.28
N LEU A 307 16.79 -10.02 -8.98
CA LEU A 307 17.11 -10.18 -10.41
C LEU A 307 17.49 -11.61 -10.81
N PRO A 308 18.36 -12.34 -10.06
CA PRO A 308 18.76 -13.70 -10.43
C PRO A 308 17.62 -14.71 -10.55
N VAL A 309 16.47 -14.44 -9.89
CA VAL A 309 15.30 -15.32 -9.89
C VAL A 309 14.08 -14.72 -10.60
N ARG A 310 14.20 -13.50 -11.11
CA ARG A 310 13.11 -12.75 -11.78
C ARG A 310 13.50 -12.14 -13.12
N GLN A 311 14.63 -12.51 -13.70
CA GLN A 311 15.15 -11.97 -14.94
C GLN A 311 14.09 -11.96 -16.07
N GLU A 312 13.44 -13.09 -16.33
CA GLU A 312 12.38 -13.20 -17.36
C GLU A 312 11.19 -12.26 -17.07
N ALA A 313 10.72 -12.22 -15.81
CA ALA A 313 9.59 -11.36 -15.43
C ALA A 313 9.95 -9.87 -15.56
N TYR A 314 11.16 -9.48 -15.19
CA TYR A 314 11.64 -8.11 -15.34
C TYR A 314 11.80 -7.72 -16.81
N ALA A 315 12.31 -8.63 -17.65
CA ALA A 315 12.42 -8.42 -19.09
C ALA A 315 11.03 -8.21 -19.74
N ASP A 316 10.05 -9.03 -19.37
CA ASP A 316 8.67 -8.88 -19.85
C ASP A 316 8.04 -7.55 -19.45
N ILE A 317 8.29 -7.11 -18.20
CA ILE A 317 7.83 -5.81 -17.71
C ILE A 317 8.50 -4.69 -18.49
N ALA A 318 9.83 -4.72 -18.67
CA ALA A 318 10.58 -3.71 -19.40
C ALA A 318 10.07 -3.54 -20.84
N ARG A 319 9.79 -4.65 -21.52
CA ARG A 319 9.21 -4.63 -22.87
C ARG A 319 7.78 -4.08 -22.86
N SER A 320 6.98 -4.42 -21.87
CA SER A 320 5.59 -3.95 -21.75
C SER A 320 5.50 -2.45 -21.48
N LEU A 321 6.50 -1.89 -20.77
CA LEU A 321 6.63 -0.45 -20.51
C LEU A 321 7.40 0.29 -21.62
N GLU A 322 7.80 -0.42 -22.68
CA GLU A 322 8.58 0.13 -23.80
C GLU A 322 9.95 0.73 -23.39
N VAL A 323 10.50 0.31 -22.22
CA VAL A 323 11.83 0.72 -21.76
C VAL A 323 12.93 -0.21 -22.28
N ALA A 324 12.56 -1.34 -22.85
CA ALA A 324 13.43 -2.22 -23.62
C ALA A 324 12.79 -2.61 -24.95
N THR A 325 13.61 -2.83 -25.98
CA THR A 325 13.09 -3.30 -27.28
C THR A 325 12.79 -4.79 -27.24
N VAL A 326 11.99 -5.26 -28.21
CA VAL A 326 11.65 -6.69 -28.32
C VAL A 326 12.84 -7.55 -28.74
N GLU A 327 13.87 -6.95 -29.33
CA GLU A 327 15.12 -7.60 -29.74
C GLU A 327 16.15 -7.73 -28.62
N ALA A 328 15.98 -6.96 -27.52
CA ALA A 328 16.87 -7.05 -26.37
C ALA A 328 16.81 -8.45 -25.74
N THR A 329 17.96 -8.96 -25.33
CA THR A 329 18.03 -10.20 -24.53
C THR A 329 17.30 -10.01 -23.19
N ASP A 330 16.92 -11.09 -22.53
CA ASP A 330 16.26 -10.99 -21.22
C ASP A 330 17.15 -10.34 -20.16
N ASP A 331 18.47 -10.51 -20.25
CA ASP A 331 19.42 -9.85 -19.37
C ASP A 331 19.42 -8.33 -19.59
N GLU A 332 19.55 -7.90 -20.83
CA GLU A 332 19.51 -6.47 -21.19
C GLU A 332 18.17 -5.83 -20.83
N ALA A 333 17.06 -6.50 -21.12
CA ALA A 333 15.73 -6.00 -20.83
C ALA A 333 15.46 -5.95 -19.30
N ALA A 334 15.87 -6.94 -18.55
CA ALA A 334 15.73 -6.94 -17.10
C ALA A 334 16.56 -5.86 -16.43
N GLN A 335 17.77 -5.60 -16.92
CA GLN A 335 18.59 -4.48 -16.45
C GLN A 335 17.96 -3.14 -16.79
N ALA A 336 17.37 -3.01 -17.99
CA ALA A 336 16.66 -1.79 -18.39
C ALA A 336 15.48 -1.45 -17.46
N LEU A 337 14.79 -2.43 -16.88
CA LEU A 337 13.77 -2.18 -15.84
C LEU A 337 14.39 -1.58 -14.58
N VAL A 338 15.52 -2.11 -14.11
CA VAL A 338 16.21 -1.58 -12.93
C VAL A 338 16.68 -0.14 -13.19
N ASP A 339 17.26 0.10 -14.37
CA ASP A 339 17.71 1.43 -14.80
C ASP A 339 16.53 2.42 -14.91
N GLU A 340 15.39 1.98 -15.39
CA GLU A 340 14.17 2.81 -15.45
C GLU A 340 13.66 3.19 -14.05
N CYS A 341 13.68 2.26 -13.10
CA CYS A 341 13.33 2.55 -11.72
C CYS A 341 14.28 3.59 -11.10
N ASP A 342 15.57 3.49 -11.39
CA ASP A 342 16.59 4.48 -10.96
C ASP A 342 16.39 5.83 -11.66
N ARG A 343 16.09 5.84 -12.95
CA ARG A 343 15.75 7.05 -13.70
C ARG A 343 14.53 7.75 -13.10
N LEU A 344 13.46 6.99 -12.84
CA LEU A 344 12.17 7.50 -12.36
C LEU A 344 12.33 8.16 -10.98
N ARG A 345 13.00 7.50 -10.02
CA ARG A 345 13.22 8.12 -8.70
C ARG A 345 14.07 9.39 -8.76
N ARG A 346 15.05 9.45 -9.67
CA ARG A 346 15.87 10.65 -9.89
C ARG A 346 15.07 11.78 -10.50
N SER A 347 14.26 11.50 -11.52
CA SER A 347 13.43 12.54 -12.16
C SER A 347 12.43 13.15 -11.17
N LEU A 348 11.91 12.34 -10.25
CA LEU A 348 10.98 12.75 -9.20
C LEU A 348 11.65 13.46 -8.00
N ASN A 349 12.97 13.64 -8.02
CA ASN A 349 13.77 14.19 -6.91
C ASN A 349 13.59 13.41 -5.60
N LEU A 350 13.46 12.09 -5.69
CA LEU A 350 13.41 11.17 -4.55
C LEU A 350 14.82 10.69 -4.16
N PRO A 351 15.03 10.19 -2.93
CA PRO A 351 16.30 9.62 -2.50
C PRO A 351 16.77 8.49 -3.42
N THR A 352 18.07 8.48 -3.76
CA THR A 352 18.64 7.52 -4.71
C THR A 352 19.51 6.45 -4.06
N SER A 353 19.61 6.45 -2.73
CA SER A 353 20.35 5.46 -1.96
C SER A 353 19.94 5.52 -0.49
N MET A 354 20.29 4.51 0.28
CA MET A 354 20.15 4.52 1.74
C MET A 354 21.05 5.58 2.39
N ARG A 355 22.20 5.89 1.79
CA ARG A 355 23.06 7.01 2.21
C ARG A 355 22.37 8.37 2.12
N ALA A 356 21.47 8.55 1.14
CA ALA A 356 20.72 9.80 0.99
C ALA A 356 19.70 10.02 2.13
N LEU A 357 19.38 8.97 2.90
CA LEU A 357 18.59 9.03 4.13
C LEU A 357 19.47 9.17 5.39
N GLY A 358 20.78 9.38 5.25
CA GLY A 358 21.71 9.55 6.36
C GLY A 358 22.25 8.23 6.95
N LEU A 359 22.00 7.09 6.31
CA LEU A 359 22.51 5.80 6.78
C LEU A 359 23.94 5.55 6.28
N GLU A 360 24.71 4.85 7.09
CA GLU A 360 26.10 4.56 6.84
C GLU A 360 26.36 3.05 6.71
N ARG A 361 27.56 2.68 6.25
CA ARG A 361 27.98 1.27 6.15
C ARG A 361 27.89 0.52 7.49
N SER A 362 28.06 1.22 8.61
CA SER A 362 27.92 0.68 9.97
C SER A 362 26.50 0.23 10.33
N ASP A 363 25.46 0.76 9.63
CA ASP A 363 24.07 0.46 9.92
C ASP A 363 23.57 -0.80 9.20
N VAL A 364 24.37 -1.36 8.29
CA VAL A 364 23.95 -2.48 7.42
C VAL A 364 23.50 -3.70 8.22
N ASP A 365 24.16 -4.04 9.31
CA ASP A 365 23.79 -5.19 10.14
C ASP A 365 22.41 -4.97 10.77
N THR A 366 22.14 -3.77 11.30
CA THR A 366 20.85 -3.39 11.84
C THR A 366 19.73 -3.37 10.76
N ILE A 367 20.06 -2.87 9.56
CA ILE A 367 19.12 -2.86 8.42
C ILE A 367 18.75 -4.30 8.05
N VAL A 368 19.71 -5.20 7.95
CA VAL A 368 19.45 -6.60 7.60
C VAL A 368 18.65 -7.31 8.68
N GLU A 369 19.05 -7.20 9.95
CA GLU A 369 18.33 -7.82 11.08
C GLU A 369 16.87 -7.38 11.11
N ASN A 370 16.59 -6.07 11.04
CA ASN A 370 15.23 -5.55 11.06
C ASN A 370 14.43 -5.91 9.80
N THR A 371 15.08 -6.00 8.64
CA THR A 371 14.45 -6.43 7.39
C THR A 371 14.03 -7.89 7.46
N LEU A 372 14.88 -8.77 8.00
CA LEU A 372 14.56 -10.19 8.15
C LEU A 372 13.41 -10.47 9.12
N LEU A 373 13.07 -9.52 10.01
CA LEU A 373 11.90 -9.58 10.88
C LEU A 373 10.58 -9.19 10.18
N GLN A 374 10.61 -8.80 8.90
CA GLN A 374 9.41 -8.40 8.15
C GLN A 374 8.58 -9.62 7.66
N GLU A 375 8.02 -10.38 8.60
CA GLU A 375 7.32 -11.65 8.34
C GLU A 375 6.12 -11.54 7.39
N ARG A 376 5.51 -10.37 7.25
CA ARG A 376 4.37 -10.16 6.34
C ARG A 376 4.79 -9.98 4.87
N ARG A 377 6.04 -9.58 4.59
CA ARG A 377 6.52 -9.22 3.24
C ARG A 377 7.44 -10.27 2.64
N LEU A 378 8.33 -10.82 3.45
CA LEU A 378 9.35 -11.76 2.97
C LEU A 378 8.79 -13.11 2.46
N PRO A 379 7.70 -13.67 2.99
CA PRO A 379 7.13 -14.91 2.46
C PRO A 379 6.74 -14.84 0.97
N THR A 380 6.29 -13.64 0.52
CA THR A 380 5.90 -13.40 -0.87
C THR A 380 7.02 -12.83 -1.73
N ASN A 381 8.19 -12.52 -1.14
CA ASN A 381 9.37 -12.15 -1.92
C ASN A 381 9.84 -13.32 -2.79
N PRO A 382 10.15 -13.11 -4.08
CA PRO A 382 10.54 -14.18 -4.99
C PRO A 382 11.81 -14.94 -4.57
N ARG A 383 12.82 -14.22 -4.07
CA ARG A 383 14.06 -14.78 -3.53
C ARG A 383 13.98 -14.84 -2.01
N GLY A 384 14.31 -16.00 -1.42
CA GLY A 384 14.45 -16.06 0.04
C GLY A 384 15.49 -15.04 0.52
N ALA A 385 15.15 -14.27 1.54
CA ALA A 385 16.09 -13.36 2.17
C ALA A 385 16.83 -14.09 3.30
N GLY A 386 18.15 -13.87 3.38
CA GLY A 386 19.04 -14.49 4.37
C GLY A 386 20.34 -13.72 4.53
N ASP A 387 21.38 -14.39 4.98
CA ASP A 387 22.69 -13.79 5.27
C ASP A 387 23.33 -13.11 4.04
N ASP A 388 23.00 -13.56 2.85
CA ASP A 388 23.46 -12.98 1.58
C ASP A 388 22.92 -11.56 1.30
N LEU A 389 21.83 -11.15 1.96
CA LEU A 389 21.31 -9.80 1.87
C LEU A 389 22.33 -8.77 2.36
N ARG A 390 23.08 -9.10 3.40
CA ARG A 390 24.12 -8.23 3.94
C ARG A 390 25.22 -7.91 2.91
N GLU A 391 25.75 -8.95 2.27
CA GLU A 391 26.80 -8.77 1.25
C GLU A 391 26.25 -7.99 0.05
N HIS A 392 25.02 -8.25 -0.33
CA HIS A 392 24.35 -7.54 -1.41
C HIS A 392 24.20 -6.04 -1.12
N LEU A 393 23.68 -5.67 0.07
CA LEU A 393 23.53 -4.26 0.44
C LEU A 393 24.88 -3.54 0.54
N LEU A 394 25.90 -4.21 1.05
CA LEU A 394 27.24 -3.64 1.07
C LEU A 394 27.75 -3.32 -0.34
N ALA A 395 27.54 -4.21 -1.30
CA ALA A 395 28.00 -4.03 -2.67
C ALA A 395 27.19 -2.98 -3.45
N VAL A 396 25.86 -2.89 -3.23
CA VAL A 396 25.00 -2.02 -4.04
C VAL A 396 24.86 -0.61 -3.46
N GLU A 397 24.83 -0.49 -2.14
CA GLU A 397 24.54 0.78 -1.46
C GLU A 397 25.76 1.42 -0.79
N PHE A 398 26.77 0.63 -0.42
CA PHE A 398 27.85 1.09 0.46
C PHE A 398 29.27 0.79 -0.07
N ASP A 399 29.42 0.24 -1.28
CA ASP A 399 30.72 0.21 -1.94
C ASP A 399 31.14 1.62 -2.37
N ASP A 400 32.45 1.93 -2.17
CA ASP A 400 33.06 3.24 -2.46
C ASP A 400 33.39 3.41 -3.96
#